data_49aa6526f31a36fd9c61e30fa0db53f3
#
_entry.id   49aa6526f31a36fd9c61e30fa0db53f3
#
_cell.length_a   1.000
_cell.length_b   1.000
_cell.length_c   1.000
_cell.angle_alpha   90.00
_cell.angle_beta   90.00
_cell.angle_gamma   90.00
#
_symmetry.space_group_name_H-M   'P 1'
#
loop_
_entity.id
_entity.type
_entity.pdbx_description
1 polymer ?
#
loop_
_entity_poly.entity_id
_entity_poly.type
_entity_poly.pdbx_seq_one_letter_code
_entity_poly.pdbx_strand_id
1 'polypeptide(L)'
;MSFARAALVVAAFIATPAGAAEINVIAAGAVRGIIASMIDDYSKETGHKFNLTVGPTGQLRDAIASSKPADLVIVSTPLMAEMEKTGKIVPGSRIDLGRVGLGVVVREGSALPDISTPEAVKAALIKANTIAYTDPKLGGTSVEQVMKFAEAFGIKDEVVRKGVISTGGNDAAAKVADGKADIAIVPISDIHAKDAKLVGPLPEPIQLWTVYSAAIPTSSADPAAARAFVAAMTAPAMRDRWVKAGWQPIAQ
;
A
#
# COMPACT_ATOMS: atom_id res chain seq x y z
N MET A 1 44.55 -9.24 60.83
CA MET A 1 43.29 -8.68 60.23
C MET A 1 43.57 -8.41 58.77
N SER A 2 43.11 -9.32 57.90
CA SER A 2 43.41 -9.26 56.45
C SER A 2 42.14 -8.85 55.71
N PHE A 3 42.20 -7.69 55.07
CA PHE A 3 41.07 -7.18 54.25
C PHE A 3 41.21 -7.68 52.80
N ALA A 4 40.31 -8.62 52.42
CA ALA A 4 40.17 -9.05 51.05
C ALA A 4 39.43 -7.94 50.24
N ARG A 5 40.09 -7.36 49.24
CA ARG A 5 39.48 -6.48 48.25
C ARG A 5 38.81 -7.33 47.18
N ALA A 6 37.47 -7.32 47.13
CA ALA A 6 36.70 -7.87 46.02
C ALA A 6 36.78 -6.87 44.83
N ALA A 7 37.39 -7.32 43.75
CA ALA A 7 37.39 -6.59 42.49
C ALA A 7 36.07 -6.88 41.74
N LEU A 8 35.25 -5.82 41.55
CA LEU A 8 34.03 -5.87 40.76
C LEU A 8 34.41 -5.75 39.27
N VAL A 9 34.34 -6.85 38.50
CA VAL A 9 34.53 -6.85 37.08
C VAL A 9 33.21 -6.39 36.44
N VAL A 10 33.13 -5.18 35.98
CA VAL A 10 32.05 -4.64 35.16
C VAL A 10 32.30 -5.13 33.72
N ALA A 11 31.57 -6.15 33.30
CA ALA A 11 31.54 -6.56 31.89
C ALA A 11 30.78 -5.50 31.07
N ALA A 12 31.51 -4.63 30.37
CA ALA A 12 30.91 -3.76 29.38
C ALA A 12 30.43 -4.62 28.19
N PHE A 13 29.12 -4.77 28.03
CA PHE A 13 28.52 -5.27 26.80
C PHE A 13 28.79 -4.26 25.69
N ILE A 14 29.81 -4.53 24.87
CA ILE A 14 30.02 -3.82 23.61
C ILE A 14 28.92 -4.35 22.67
N ALA A 15 27.84 -3.56 22.51
CA ALA A 15 26.88 -3.79 21.46
C ALA A 15 27.63 -3.59 20.12
N THR A 16 27.95 -4.68 19.42
CA THR A 16 28.42 -4.61 18.05
C THR A 16 27.35 -3.85 17.23
N PRO A 17 27.72 -2.81 16.46
CA PRO A 17 26.76 -2.22 15.51
C PRO A 17 26.28 -3.34 14.61
N ALA A 18 24.96 -3.57 14.57
CA ALA A 18 24.36 -4.47 13.59
C ALA A 18 24.79 -3.99 12.21
N GLY A 19 25.52 -4.83 11.47
CA GLY A 19 25.98 -4.48 10.11
C GLY A 19 24.79 -4.08 9.24
N ALA A 20 25.07 -3.30 8.19
CA ALA A 20 24.04 -2.92 7.23
C ALA A 20 23.37 -4.16 6.64
N ALA A 21 22.06 -4.34 6.89
CA ALA A 21 21.26 -5.45 6.37
C ALA A 21 20.71 -5.12 4.99
N GLU A 22 20.41 -6.15 4.19
CA GLU A 22 19.65 -6.04 2.96
C GLU A 22 18.25 -6.62 3.20
N ILE A 23 17.21 -5.77 3.14
CA ILE A 23 15.84 -6.10 3.50
C ILE A 23 14.98 -6.18 2.24
N ASN A 24 14.40 -7.35 1.98
CA ASN A 24 13.51 -7.57 0.84
C ASN A 24 12.06 -7.30 1.26
N VAL A 25 11.42 -6.33 0.62
CA VAL A 25 10.05 -5.91 0.92
C VAL A 25 9.14 -6.24 -0.26
N ILE A 26 8.07 -6.98 -0.01
CA ILE A 26 6.97 -7.19 -0.97
C ILE A 26 5.77 -6.37 -0.51
N ALA A 27 5.31 -5.42 -1.32
CA ALA A 27 4.31 -4.45 -0.91
C ALA A 27 3.21 -4.21 -1.96
N ALA A 28 2.00 -3.96 -1.50
CA ALA A 28 0.90 -3.56 -2.37
C ALA A 28 1.13 -2.19 -3.02
N GLY A 29 0.54 -1.97 -4.20
CA GLY A 29 0.66 -0.70 -4.94
C GLY A 29 0.30 0.51 -4.08
N ALA A 30 -0.79 0.42 -3.33
CA ALA A 30 -1.29 1.50 -2.49
C ALA A 30 -0.31 2.00 -1.40
N VAL A 31 0.68 1.19 -0.98
CA VAL A 31 1.69 1.63 0.00
C VAL A 31 2.97 2.14 -0.65
N ARG A 32 3.11 2.04 -1.98
CA ARG A 32 4.36 2.36 -2.70
C ARG A 32 4.94 3.71 -2.29
N GLY A 33 4.17 4.78 -2.41
CA GLY A 33 4.67 6.16 -2.23
C GLY A 33 5.19 6.40 -0.82
N ILE A 34 4.40 6.04 0.18
CA ILE A 34 4.77 6.26 1.59
C ILE A 34 5.93 5.35 2.00
N ILE A 35 5.90 4.06 1.62
CA ILE A 35 6.95 3.11 1.99
C ILE A 35 8.28 3.44 1.31
N ALA A 36 8.30 3.80 0.02
CA ALA A 36 9.52 4.20 -0.66
C ALA A 36 10.19 5.39 0.04
N SER A 37 9.40 6.41 0.40
CA SER A 37 9.95 7.57 1.09
C SER A 37 10.43 7.27 2.52
N MET A 38 9.79 6.33 3.23
CA MET A 38 10.25 5.87 4.55
C MET A 38 11.53 5.01 4.44
N ILE A 39 11.63 4.17 3.42
CA ILE A 39 12.83 3.40 3.10
C ILE A 39 14.02 4.34 2.84
N ASP A 40 13.83 5.39 2.03
CA ASP A 40 14.90 6.35 1.73
C ASP A 40 15.46 7.01 2.99
N ASP A 41 14.59 7.42 3.91
CA ASP A 41 15.01 8.06 5.17
C ASP A 41 15.68 7.04 6.09
N TYR A 42 15.07 5.87 6.28
CA TYR A 42 15.60 4.82 7.16
C TYR A 42 16.94 4.28 6.67
N SER A 43 17.12 4.15 5.33
CA SER A 43 18.39 3.75 4.74
C SER A 43 19.51 4.75 5.01
N LYS A 44 19.19 6.06 4.98
CA LYS A 44 20.19 7.13 5.31
C LYS A 44 20.60 7.09 6.78
N GLU A 45 19.65 6.78 7.67
CA GLU A 45 19.92 6.75 9.12
C GLU A 45 20.68 5.51 9.56
N THR A 46 20.37 4.35 8.97
CA THR A 46 20.85 3.05 9.45
C THR A 46 21.90 2.39 8.56
N GLY A 47 22.02 2.84 7.30
CA GLY A 47 22.85 2.19 6.29
C GLY A 47 22.23 0.92 5.70
N HIS A 48 21.02 0.49 6.15
CA HIS A 48 20.32 -0.66 5.58
C HIS A 48 19.95 -0.42 4.12
N LYS A 49 19.95 -1.50 3.33
CA LYS A 49 19.53 -1.50 1.92
C LYS A 49 18.19 -2.20 1.79
N PHE A 50 17.37 -1.75 0.86
CA PHE A 50 16.06 -2.32 0.64
C PHE A 50 15.85 -2.68 -0.83
N ASN A 51 15.29 -3.87 -1.05
CA ASN A 51 14.77 -4.31 -2.34
C ASN A 51 13.24 -4.27 -2.29
N LEU A 52 12.64 -3.25 -2.85
CA LEU A 52 11.18 -3.06 -2.83
C LEU A 52 10.54 -3.63 -4.10
N THR A 53 9.73 -4.68 -3.94
CA THR A 53 8.85 -5.24 -4.98
C THR A 53 7.43 -4.76 -4.74
N VAL A 54 6.83 -4.09 -5.72
CA VAL A 54 5.47 -3.54 -5.60
C VAL A 54 4.60 -4.01 -6.75
N GLY A 55 3.35 -4.35 -6.46
CA GLY A 55 2.41 -4.76 -7.49
C GLY A 55 0.96 -4.87 -7.01
N PRO A 56 0.03 -5.16 -7.93
CA PRO A 56 -1.34 -5.57 -7.61
C PRO A 56 -1.37 -6.89 -6.86
N THR A 57 -2.49 -7.16 -6.16
CA THR A 57 -2.64 -8.33 -5.27
C THR A 57 -2.32 -9.66 -5.94
N GLY A 58 -2.72 -9.85 -7.21
CA GLY A 58 -2.43 -11.08 -7.95
C GLY A 58 -0.92 -11.30 -8.14
N GLN A 59 -0.21 -10.28 -8.60
CA GLN A 59 1.26 -10.36 -8.77
C GLN A 59 1.99 -10.61 -7.43
N LEU A 60 1.49 -10.03 -6.34
CA LEU A 60 2.07 -10.27 -5.02
C LEU A 60 1.85 -11.70 -4.55
N ARG A 61 0.65 -12.26 -4.80
CA ARG A 61 0.34 -13.66 -4.51
C ARG A 61 1.31 -14.59 -5.25
N ASP A 62 1.56 -14.33 -6.55
CA ASP A 62 2.49 -15.10 -7.37
C ASP A 62 3.94 -14.96 -6.87
N ALA A 63 4.38 -13.75 -6.52
CA ALA A 63 5.71 -13.51 -5.95
C ALA A 63 5.91 -14.28 -4.64
N ILE A 64 4.91 -14.28 -3.76
CA ILE A 64 4.93 -15.02 -2.50
C ILE A 64 4.87 -16.55 -2.74
N ALA A 65 4.10 -17.00 -3.73
CA ALA A 65 4.00 -18.42 -4.09
C ALA A 65 5.30 -18.95 -4.71
N SER A 66 6.00 -18.13 -5.50
CA SER A 66 7.29 -18.49 -6.12
C SER A 66 8.48 -18.46 -5.17
N SER A 67 8.24 -18.28 -3.87
CA SER A 67 9.30 -18.19 -2.83
C SER A 67 10.32 -17.07 -3.11
N LYS A 68 9.88 -15.97 -3.71
CA LYS A 68 10.72 -14.78 -3.85
C LYS A 68 11.18 -14.34 -2.44
N PRO A 69 12.46 -14.04 -2.23
CA PRO A 69 12.95 -13.58 -0.94
C PRO A 69 12.13 -12.40 -0.42
N ALA A 70 11.70 -12.50 0.82
CA ALA A 70 10.96 -11.44 1.50
C ALA A 70 11.25 -11.47 3.00
N ASP A 71 11.62 -10.33 3.55
CA ASP A 71 11.82 -10.10 4.97
C ASP A 71 10.65 -9.35 5.59
N LEU A 72 9.93 -8.60 4.76
CA LEU A 72 8.73 -7.86 5.13
C LEU A 72 7.70 -7.97 4.00
N VAL A 73 6.44 -8.25 4.37
CA VAL A 73 5.30 -8.14 3.46
C VAL A 73 4.34 -7.06 3.95
N ILE A 74 3.82 -6.24 3.02
CA ILE A 74 2.84 -5.21 3.30
C ILE A 74 1.71 -5.36 2.28
N VAL A 75 0.63 -6.02 2.69
CA VAL A 75 -0.45 -6.44 1.80
C VAL A 75 -1.83 -6.14 2.39
N SER A 76 -2.87 -6.21 1.57
CA SER A 76 -4.24 -6.07 2.04
C SER A 76 -4.63 -7.19 3.01
N THR A 77 -5.53 -6.87 3.95
CA THR A 77 -5.99 -7.84 4.97
C THR A 77 -6.45 -9.18 4.40
N PRO A 78 -7.19 -9.26 3.27
CA PRO A 78 -7.56 -10.56 2.69
C PRO A 78 -6.35 -11.41 2.30
N LEU A 79 -5.35 -10.83 1.64
CA LEU A 79 -4.13 -11.56 1.27
C LEU A 79 -3.30 -11.90 2.52
N MET A 80 -3.24 -11.01 3.51
CA MET A 80 -2.58 -11.30 4.79
C MET A 80 -3.20 -12.51 5.50
N ALA A 81 -4.54 -12.57 5.57
CA ALA A 81 -5.25 -13.69 6.18
C ALA A 81 -4.99 -15.03 5.43
N GLU A 82 -4.89 -14.99 4.11
CA GLU A 82 -4.49 -16.15 3.30
C GLU A 82 -3.08 -16.64 3.65
N MET A 83 -2.13 -15.70 3.81
CA MET A 83 -0.75 -16.00 4.18
C MET A 83 -0.64 -16.56 5.61
N GLU A 84 -1.39 -16.00 6.56
CA GLU A 84 -1.47 -16.50 7.94
C GLU A 84 -2.02 -17.93 7.97
N LYS A 85 -3.13 -18.18 7.27
CA LYS A 85 -3.77 -19.49 7.16
C LYS A 85 -2.83 -20.56 6.56
N THR A 86 -1.96 -20.17 5.65
CA THR A 86 -0.99 -21.08 5.00
C THR A 86 0.36 -21.14 5.72
N GLY A 87 0.48 -20.56 6.92
CA GLY A 87 1.70 -20.61 7.73
C GLY A 87 2.89 -19.84 7.16
N LYS A 88 2.64 -18.89 6.27
CA LYS A 88 3.68 -18.07 5.63
C LYS A 88 4.08 -16.84 6.44
N ILE A 89 3.38 -16.55 7.53
CA ILE A 89 3.62 -15.39 8.41
C ILE A 89 4.03 -15.89 9.78
N VAL A 90 5.04 -15.26 10.37
CA VAL A 90 5.45 -15.49 11.76
C VAL A 90 4.29 -15.10 12.68
N PRO A 91 3.78 -16.00 13.53
CA PRO A 91 2.67 -15.70 14.43
C PRO A 91 2.94 -14.45 15.29
N GLY A 92 1.95 -13.58 15.40
CA GLY A 92 2.04 -12.34 16.18
C GLY A 92 2.91 -11.24 15.57
N SER A 93 3.40 -11.39 14.32
CA SER A 93 4.19 -10.36 13.65
C SER A 93 3.34 -9.36 12.85
N ARG A 94 2.04 -9.62 12.67
CA ARG A 94 1.15 -8.74 11.93
C ARG A 94 0.87 -7.44 12.70
N ILE A 95 0.96 -6.32 11.99
CA ILE A 95 0.58 -4.99 12.46
C ILE A 95 -0.25 -4.33 11.36
N ASP A 96 -1.45 -3.88 11.72
CA ASP A 96 -2.31 -3.13 10.79
C ASP A 96 -1.82 -1.67 10.71
N LEU A 97 -1.45 -1.22 9.51
CA LEU A 97 -0.83 0.09 9.28
C LEU A 97 -1.85 1.22 9.17
N GLY A 98 -2.99 0.92 8.58
CA GLY A 98 -4.04 1.88 8.29
C GLY A 98 -4.96 1.39 7.18
N ARG A 99 -5.89 2.23 6.77
CA ARG A 99 -6.80 1.94 5.66
C ARG A 99 -6.78 3.05 4.61
N VAL A 100 -7.04 2.67 3.37
CA VAL A 100 -7.14 3.58 2.24
C VAL A 100 -8.48 3.38 1.55
N GLY A 101 -9.16 4.48 1.25
CA GLY A 101 -10.39 4.50 0.46
C GLY A 101 -10.10 4.67 -1.03
N LEU A 102 -11.09 4.38 -1.85
CA LEU A 102 -11.07 4.71 -3.27
C LEU A 102 -11.49 6.16 -3.49
N GLY A 103 -10.86 6.80 -4.46
CA GLY A 103 -11.18 8.15 -4.87
C GLY A 103 -11.31 8.28 -6.38
N VAL A 104 -12.07 9.29 -6.79
CA VAL A 104 -12.22 9.69 -8.19
C VAL A 104 -11.13 10.70 -8.55
N VAL A 105 -10.46 10.46 -9.66
CA VAL A 105 -9.37 11.29 -10.18
C VAL A 105 -9.73 11.81 -11.55
N VAL A 106 -9.47 13.10 -11.77
CA VAL A 106 -9.52 13.75 -13.06
C VAL A 106 -8.21 14.50 -13.30
N ARG A 107 -7.98 15.00 -14.52
CA ARG A 107 -6.82 15.84 -14.80
C ARG A 107 -6.97 17.19 -14.09
N GLU A 108 -5.86 17.73 -13.57
CA GLU A 108 -5.84 19.09 -13.00
C GLU A 108 -6.33 20.11 -14.02
N GLY A 109 -7.18 21.04 -13.59
CA GLY A 109 -7.84 22.03 -14.46
C GLY A 109 -9.08 21.54 -15.19
N SER A 110 -9.41 20.23 -15.13
CA SER A 110 -10.68 19.73 -15.68
C SER A 110 -11.87 20.09 -14.79
N ALA A 111 -13.07 20.17 -15.40
CA ALA A 111 -14.31 20.31 -14.64
C ALA A 111 -14.49 19.12 -13.71
N LEU A 112 -14.75 19.41 -12.43
CA LEU A 112 -14.96 18.36 -11.43
C LEU A 112 -16.34 17.73 -11.61
N PRO A 113 -16.45 16.40 -11.79
CA PRO A 113 -17.74 15.73 -11.82
C PRO A 113 -18.37 15.72 -10.41
N ASP A 114 -19.70 15.72 -10.36
CA ASP A 114 -20.42 15.40 -9.13
C ASP A 114 -20.22 13.90 -8.82
N ILE A 115 -19.80 13.61 -7.60
CA ILE A 115 -19.59 12.25 -7.06
C ILE A 115 -20.24 12.08 -5.67
N SER A 116 -21.17 12.98 -5.33
CA SER A 116 -21.78 13.03 -3.98
C SER A 116 -22.65 11.81 -3.64
N THR A 117 -23.16 11.12 -4.65
CA THR A 117 -23.98 9.91 -4.51
C THR A 117 -23.50 8.80 -5.46
N PRO A 118 -23.88 7.53 -5.21
CA PRO A 118 -23.61 6.46 -6.16
C PRO A 118 -24.15 6.72 -7.57
N GLU A 119 -25.31 7.34 -7.70
CA GLU A 119 -25.93 7.70 -8.97
C GLU A 119 -25.16 8.81 -9.68
N ALA A 120 -24.62 9.78 -8.94
CA ALA A 120 -23.75 10.82 -9.49
C ALA A 120 -22.44 10.23 -10.01
N VAL A 121 -21.83 9.28 -9.28
CA VAL A 121 -20.64 8.54 -9.77
C VAL A 121 -20.98 7.77 -11.05
N LYS A 122 -22.11 7.05 -11.11
CA LYS A 122 -22.61 6.39 -12.32
C LYS A 122 -22.69 7.37 -13.49
N ALA A 123 -23.33 8.52 -13.26
CA ALA A 123 -23.49 9.56 -14.29
C ALA A 123 -22.13 10.10 -14.78
N ALA A 124 -21.17 10.32 -13.87
CA ALA A 124 -19.82 10.75 -14.21
C ALA A 124 -19.09 9.73 -15.10
N LEU A 125 -19.19 8.42 -14.78
CA LEU A 125 -18.60 7.36 -15.60
C LEU A 125 -19.26 7.23 -16.99
N ILE A 126 -20.60 7.40 -17.07
CA ILE A 126 -21.32 7.40 -18.35
C ILE A 126 -20.90 8.61 -19.19
N LYS A 127 -20.71 9.77 -18.59
CA LYS A 127 -20.32 11.01 -19.29
C LYS A 127 -18.88 11.00 -19.79
N ALA A 128 -17.96 10.37 -19.06
CA ALA A 128 -16.56 10.24 -19.47
C ALA A 128 -16.43 9.47 -20.79
N ASN A 129 -15.50 9.88 -21.67
CA ASN A 129 -15.19 9.11 -22.89
C ASN A 129 -14.26 7.94 -22.59
N THR A 130 -13.36 8.11 -21.63
CA THR A 130 -12.34 7.12 -21.26
C THR A 130 -12.23 7.00 -19.73
N ILE A 131 -12.06 5.77 -19.25
CA ILE A 131 -12.00 5.43 -17.82
C ILE A 131 -10.75 4.59 -17.56
N ALA A 132 -9.79 5.11 -16.79
CA ALA A 132 -8.61 4.35 -16.43
C ALA A 132 -8.85 3.51 -15.16
N TYR A 133 -8.46 2.25 -15.20
CA TYR A 133 -8.47 1.33 -14.06
C TYR A 133 -7.43 0.22 -14.24
N THR A 134 -7.07 -0.44 -13.14
CA THR A 134 -6.12 -1.57 -13.16
C THR A 134 -6.68 -2.73 -13.99
N ASP A 135 -5.82 -3.40 -14.77
CA ASP A 135 -6.23 -4.62 -15.52
C ASP A 135 -6.84 -5.64 -14.54
N PRO A 136 -8.10 -6.05 -14.78
CA PRO A 136 -8.75 -7.07 -13.94
C PRO A 136 -7.97 -8.39 -13.84
N LYS A 137 -7.17 -8.72 -14.86
CA LYS A 137 -6.34 -9.92 -14.87
C LYS A 137 -5.20 -9.88 -13.84
N LEU A 138 -4.78 -8.69 -13.44
CA LEU A 138 -3.73 -8.51 -12.41
C LEU A 138 -4.30 -8.63 -10.99
N GLY A 139 -5.63 -8.61 -10.85
CA GLY A 139 -6.34 -8.57 -9.58
C GLY A 139 -6.09 -7.26 -8.83
N GLY A 140 -6.84 -7.04 -7.77
CA GLY A 140 -6.68 -5.89 -6.90
C GLY A 140 -8.03 -5.38 -6.39
N THR A 141 -8.03 -4.95 -5.13
CA THR A 141 -9.26 -4.55 -4.43
C THR A 141 -9.98 -3.39 -5.11
N SER A 142 -9.23 -2.45 -5.72
CA SER A 142 -9.82 -1.30 -6.40
C SER A 142 -10.57 -1.69 -7.68
N VAL A 143 -9.94 -2.47 -8.56
CA VAL A 143 -10.60 -2.88 -9.82
C VAL A 143 -11.77 -3.84 -9.57
N GLU A 144 -11.64 -4.74 -8.59
CA GLU A 144 -12.74 -5.61 -8.19
C GLU A 144 -13.95 -4.80 -7.71
N GLN A 145 -13.73 -3.77 -6.89
CA GLN A 145 -14.81 -2.89 -6.44
C GLN A 145 -15.42 -2.06 -7.58
N VAL A 146 -14.60 -1.52 -8.48
CA VAL A 146 -15.07 -0.78 -9.67
C VAL A 146 -15.97 -1.68 -10.52
N MET A 147 -15.55 -2.90 -10.80
CA MET A 147 -16.34 -3.84 -11.61
C MET A 147 -17.63 -4.27 -10.90
N LYS A 148 -17.56 -4.47 -9.56
CA LYS A 148 -18.73 -4.82 -8.73
C LYS A 148 -19.83 -3.75 -8.77
N PHE A 149 -19.48 -2.48 -8.54
CA PHE A 149 -20.51 -1.45 -8.58
C PHE A 149 -20.94 -1.12 -10.03
N ALA A 150 -20.04 -1.22 -11.03
CA ALA A 150 -20.43 -1.07 -12.43
C ALA A 150 -21.47 -2.11 -12.87
N GLU A 151 -21.32 -3.36 -12.41
CA GLU A 151 -22.30 -4.42 -12.60
C GLU A 151 -23.62 -4.12 -11.89
N ALA A 152 -23.56 -3.73 -10.61
CA ALA A 152 -24.75 -3.35 -9.83
C ALA A 152 -25.52 -2.17 -10.43
N PHE A 153 -24.82 -1.24 -11.10
CA PHE A 153 -25.43 -0.11 -11.80
C PHE A 153 -25.88 -0.42 -13.24
N GLY A 154 -25.58 -1.62 -13.75
CA GLY A 154 -25.88 -2.01 -15.14
C GLY A 154 -25.06 -1.27 -16.19
N ILE A 155 -23.85 -0.79 -15.85
CA ILE A 155 -22.94 -0.05 -16.74
C ILE A 155 -21.60 -0.75 -16.98
N LYS A 156 -21.48 -2.02 -16.60
CA LYS A 156 -20.20 -2.76 -16.71
C LYS A 156 -19.65 -2.79 -18.13
N ASP A 157 -20.49 -3.09 -19.11
CA ASP A 157 -20.09 -3.13 -20.52
C ASP A 157 -19.61 -1.77 -21.02
N GLU A 158 -20.25 -0.69 -20.57
CA GLU A 158 -19.85 0.68 -20.88
C GLU A 158 -18.47 0.99 -20.26
N VAL A 159 -18.25 0.67 -18.98
CA VAL A 159 -16.97 0.86 -18.29
C VAL A 159 -15.87 0.07 -19.00
N VAL A 160 -16.12 -1.18 -19.36
CA VAL A 160 -15.15 -2.02 -20.07
C VAL A 160 -14.84 -1.45 -21.46
N ARG A 161 -15.84 -1.05 -22.23
CA ARG A 161 -15.68 -0.46 -23.55
C ARG A 161 -14.84 0.85 -23.54
N LYS A 162 -14.99 1.67 -22.51
CA LYS A 162 -14.25 2.91 -22.31
C LYS A 162 -12.92 2.72 -21.60
N GLY A 163 -12.57 1.47 -21.24
CA GLY A 163 -11.44 1.15 -20.39
C GLY A 163 -10.08 1.50 -20.96
N VAL A 164 -9.31 2.28 -20.23
CA VAL A 164 -7.87 2.50 -20.43
C VAL A 164 -7.13 1.67 -19.40
N ILE A 165 -6.72 0.47 -19.82
CA ILE A 165 -6.15 -0.53 -18.94
C ILE A 165 -4.79 -0.08 -18.40
N SER A 166 -4.57 -0.27 -17.10
CA SER A 166 -3.40 0.18 -16.35
C SER A 166 -2.78 -0.96 -15.54
N THR A 167 -1.51 -0.82 -15.21
CA THR A 167 -0.75 -1.81 -14.44
C THR A 167 -0.97 -1.70 -12.92
N GLY A 168 -1.71 -0.68 -12.47
CA GLY A 168 -2.04 -0.42 -11.07
C GLY A 168 -2.69 0.95 -10.93
N GLY A 169 -3.14 1.31 -9.72
CA GLY A 169 -3.81 2.59 -9.45
C GLY A 169 -2.94 3.81 -9.76
N ASN A 170 -1.66 3.74 -9.45
CA ASN A 170 -0.71 4.82 -9.76
C ASN A 170 -0.58 5.06 -11.28
N ASP A 171 -0.50 4.00 -12.10
CA ASP A 171 -0.48 4.11 -13.56
C ASP A 171 -1.82 4.63 -14.10
N ALA A 172 -2.94 4.24 -13.51
CA ALA A 172 -4.25 4.78 -13.88
C ALA A 172 -4.35 6.28 -13.60
N ALA A 173 -3.90 6.74 -12.43
CA ALA A 173 -3.85 8.15 -12.08
C ALA A 173 -2.90 8.94 -13.01
N ALA A 174 -1.75 8.36 -13.36
CA ALA A 174 -0.80 8.95 -14.30
C ALA A 174 -1.41 9.11 -15.72
N LYS A 175 -2.16 8.11 -16.21
CA LYS A 175 -2.87 8.19 -17.50
C LYS A 175 -3.90 9.32 -17.54
N VAL A 176 -4.56 9.61 -16.41
CA VAL A 176 -5.46 10.76 -16.29
C VAL A 176 -4.65 12.06 -16.31
N ALA A 177 -3.57 12.16 -15.57
CA ALA A 177 -2.67 13.33 -15.59
C ALA A 177 -2.13 13.63 -16.98
N ASP A 178 -1.75 12.60 -17.74
CA ASP A 178 -1.25 12.68 -19.11
C ASP A 178 -2.35 12.99 -20.15
N GLY A 179 -3.64 13.03 -19.75
CA GLY A 179 -4.77 13.22 -20.66
C GLY A 179 -5.09 11.99 -21.54
N LYS A 180 -4.59 10.82 -21.18
CA LYS A 180 -4.88 9.53 -21.85
C LYS A 180 -6.20 8.92 -21.37
N ALA A 181 -6.72 9.39 -20.25
CA ALA A 181 -8.03 9.03 -19.72
C ALA A 181 -8.69 10.27 -19.10
N ASP A 182 -10.02 10.33 -19.15
CA ASP A 182 -10.79 11.43 -18.59
C ASP A 182 -10.95 11.30 -17.08
N ILE A 183 -11.11 10.08 -16.60
CA ILE A 183 -11.41 9.78 -15.20
C ILE A 183 -10.76 8.45 -14.77
N ALA A 184 -10.38 8.35 -13.51
CA ALA A 184 -9.98 7.08 -12.89
C ALA A 184 -10.62 6.93 -11.51
N ILE A 185 -10.77 5.66 -11.07
CA ILE A 185 -11.11 5.32 -9.69
C ILE A 185 -9.97 4.44 -9.16
N VAL A 186 -9.25 4.99 -8.18
CA VAL A 186 -8.02 4.39 -7.64
C VAL A 186 -7.95 4.56 -6.12
N PRO A 187 -7.10 3.80 -5.42
CA PRO A 187 -6.75 4.12 -4.04
C PRO A 187 -6.24 5.56 -3.94
N ILE A 188 -6.75 6.33 -2.98
CA ILE A 188 -6.36 7.75 -2.82
C ILE A 188 -4.84 7.90 -2.64
N SER A 189 -4.21 6.92 -2.01
CA SER A 189 -2.75 6.86 -1.82
C SER A 189 -1.94 6.61 -3.10
N ASP A 190 -2.57 6.27 -4.22
CA ASP A 190 -1.91 6.06 -5.51
C ASP A 190 -1.82 7.33 -6.37
N ILE A 191 -2.39 8.43 -5.90
CA ILE A 191 -2.47 9.70 -6.63
C ILE A 191 -1.19 10.51 -6.38
N HIS A 192 -0.16 10.28 -7.18
CA HIS A 192 1.14 10.95 -7.06
C HIS A 192 1.49 11.85 -8.25
N ALA A 193 0.83 11.67 -9.39
CA ALA A 193 1.10 12.48 -10.57
C ALA A 193 0.67 13.94 -10.34
N LYS A 194 1.55 14.89 -10.65
CA LYS A 194 1.36 16.31 -10.37
C LYS A 194 0.06 16.88 -10.96
N ASP A 195 -0.29 16.42 -12.18
CA ASP A 195 -1.47 16.90 -12.90
C ASP A 195 -2.69 15.97 -12.70
N ALA A 196 -2.65 15.08 -11.70
CA ALA A 196 -3.78 14.29 -11.26
C ALA A 196 -4.49 14.98 -10.09
N LYS A 197 -5.78 15.26 -10.26
CA LYS A 197 -6.63 15.91 -9.26
C LYS A 197 -7.57 14.92 -8.62
N LEU A 198 -7.45 14.74 -7.31
CA LEU A 198 -8.47 14.04 -6.53
C LEU A 198 -9.75 14.90 -6.48
N VAL A 199 -10.86 14.38 -7.01
CA VAL A 199 -12.19 14.97 -6.89
C VAL A 199 -12.72 14.79 -5.47
N GLY A 200 -12.57 13.58 -4.94
CA GLY A 200 -12.97 13.19 -3.59
C GLY A 200 -13.02 11.66 -3.44
N PRO A 201 -13.28 11.17 -2.22
CA PRO A 201 -13.54 9.76 -1.99
C PRO A 201 -14.86 9.33 -2.64
N LEU A 202 -14.99 8.03 -2.96
CA LEU A 202 -16.29 7.48 -3.34
C LEU A 202 -17.31 7.63 -2.20
N PRO A 203 -18.60 7.81 -2.50
CA PRO A 203 -19.64 7.85 -1.48
C PRO A 203 -19.76 6.48 -0.77
N GLU A 204 -20.10 6.51 0.53
CA GLU A 204 -20.09 5.34 1.43
C GLU A 204 -20.77 4.07 0.87
N PRO A 205 -21.96 4.12 0.21
CA PRO A 205 -22.57 2.89 -0.30
C PRO A 205 -21.75 2.10 -1.31
N ILE A 206 -20.79 2.77 -1.98
CA ILE A 206 -19.91 2.14 -2.97
C ILE A 206 -18.42 2.27 -2.63
N GLN A 207 -18.10 2.87 -1.49
CA GLN A 207 -16.73 2.99 -1.00
C GLN A 207 -16.17 1.62 -0.60
N LEU A 208 -14.89 1.42 -0.85
CA LEU A 208 -14.12 0.32 -0.30
C LEU A 208 -12.97 0.88 0.53
N TRP A 209 -13.01 0.65 1.81
CA TRP A 209 -11.88 0.89 2.71
C TRP A 209 -11.02 -0.37 2.80
N THR A 210 -9.85 -0.35 2.18
CA THR A 210 -8.90 -1.47 2.26
C THR A 210 -7.93 -1.24 3.41
N VAL A 211 -7.91 -2.16 4.37
CA VAL A 211 -6.90 -2.21 5.43
C VAL A 211 -5.66 -2.91 4.89
N TYR A 212 -4.49 -2.34 5.17
CA TYR A 212 -3.20 -2.94 4.85
C TYR A 212 -2.44 -3.25 6.13
N SER A 213 -1.80 -4.41 6.14
CA SER A 213 -1.03 -4.90 7.27
C SER A 213 0.40 -5.19 6.84
N ALA A 214 1.35 -4.94 7.74
CA ALA A 214 2.73 -5.40 7.65
C ALA A 214 2.89 -6.68 8.45
N ALA A 215 3.70 -7.61 7.97
CA ALA A 215 4.04 -8.81 8.71
C ALA A 215 5.40 -9.39 8.26
N ILE A 216 5.99 -10.20 9.12
CA ILE A 216 7.27 -10.89 8.85
C ILE A 216 6.97 -12.27 8.28
N PRO A 217 7.42 -12.58 7.04
CA PRO A 217 7.31 -13.93 6.49
C PRO A 217 8.14 -14.95 7.29
N THR A 218 7.66 -16.19 7.35
CA THR A 218 8.42 -17.31 7.98
C THR A 218 9.72 -17.62 7.24
N SER A 219 9.87 -17.17 5.99
CA SER A 219 11.08 -17.31 5.17
C SER A 219 12.04 -16.14 5.30
N SER A 220 11.78 -15.15 6.18
CA SER A 220 12.66 -13.99 6.34
C SER A 220 14.07 -14.39 6.77
N ALA A 221 15.06 -13.84 6.06
CA ALA A 221 16.47 -14.03 6.39
C ALA A 221 16.92 -13.13 7.55
N ASP A 222 16.33 -11.93 7.67
CA ASP A 222 16.60 -11.00 8.78
C ASP A 222 15.31 -10.45 9.40
N PRO A 223 14.61 -11.26 10.20
CA PRO A 223 13.38 -10.82 10.86
C PRO A 223 13.61 -9.70 11.89
N ALA A 224 14.82 -9.53 12.40
CA ALA A 224 15.13 -8.48 13.38
C ALA A 224 15.20 -7.10 12.72
N ALA A 225 15.92 -6.98 11.61
CA ALA A 225 15.99 -5.74 10.83
C ALA A 225 14.61 -5.36 10.25
N ALA A 226 13.83 -6.34 9.76
CA ALA A 226 12.47 -6.10 9.29
C ALA A 226 11.55 -5.58 10.40
N ARG A 227 11.60 -6.15 11.62
CA ARG A 227 10.84 -5.66 12.78
C ARG A 227 11.25 -4.24 13.18
N ALA A 228 12.54 -3.92 13.16
CA ALA A 228 13.02 -2.59 13.47
C ALA A 228 12.47 -1.54 12.49
N PHE A 229 12.44 -1.87 11.20
CA PHE A 229 11.82 -1.00 10.19
C PHE A 229 10.31 -0.86 10.39
N VAL A 230 9.58 -1.96 10.70
CA VAL A 230 8.14 -1.88 11.03
C VAL A 230 7.91 -0.96 12.23
N ALA A 231 8.70 -1.09 13.28
CA ALA A 231 8.60 -0.23 14.46
C ALA A 231 8.87 1.26 14.12
N ALA A 232 9.86 1.54 13.26
CA ALA A 232 10.16 2.90 12.81
C ALA A 232 9.01 3.50 12.01
N MET A 233 8.42 2.77 11.04
CA MET A 233 7.35 3.28 10.20
C MET A 233 6.00 3.39 10.92
N THR A 234 5.81 2.68 12.03
CA THR A 234 4.59 2.73 12.86
C THR A 234 4.74 3.59 14.10
N ALA A 235 5.89 4.22 14.32
CA ALA A 235 6.12 5.12 15.44
C ALA A 235 5.08 6.26 15.44
N PRO A 236 4.62 6.73 16.63
CA PRO A 236 3.63 7.82 16.74
C PRO A 236 3.96 9.05 15.90
N ALA A 237 5.26 9.40 15.80
CA ALA A 237 5.75 10.52 14.99
C ALA A 237 5.48 10.36 13.48
N MET A 238 5.24 9.15 12.99
CA MET A 238 4.94 8.87 11.58
C MET A 238 3.47 9.07 11.22
N ARG A 239 2.57 9.22 12.19
CA ARG A 239 1.13 9.32 11.98
C ARG A 239 0.74 10.38 10.95
N ASP A 240 1.27 11.59 11.09
CA ASP A 240 0.95 12.70 10.19
C ASP A 240 1.45 12.44 8.76
N ARG A 241 2.55 11.70 8.62
CA ARG A 241 3.09 11.30 7.32
C ARG A 241 2.15 10.33 6.61
N TRP A 242 1.58 9.35 7.32
CA TRP A 242 0.56 8.45 6.81
C TRP A 242 -0.69 9.20 6.38
N VAL A 243 -1.20 10.11 7.23
CA VAL A 243 -2.41 10.90 6.93
C VAL A 243 -2.19 11.78 5.68
N LYS A 244 -1.05 12.47 5.57
CA LYS A 244 -0.70 13.28 4.39
C LYS A 244 -0.58 12.46 3.11
N ALA A 245 -0.25 11.17 3.22
CA ALA A 245 -0.21 10.23 2.10
C ALA A 245 -1.60 9.62 1.77
N GLY A 246 -2.70 10.14 2.31
CA GLY A 246 -4.06 9.70 2.03
C GLY A 246 -4.54 8.49 2.85
N TRP A 247 -3.82 8.15 3.92
CA TRP A 247 -4.14 7.04 4.80
C TRP A 247 -4.99 7.48 5.97
N GLN A 248 -5.93 6.62 6.38
CA GLN A 248 -6.64 6.77 7.64
C GLN A 248 -6.06 5.80 8.67
N PRO A 249 -5.60 6.31 9.84
CA PRO A 249 -5.15 5.45 10.93
C PRO A 249 -6.30 4.55 11.41
N ILE A 250 -5.97 3.33 11.78
CA ILE A 250 -6.88 2.43 12.49
C ILE A 250 -6.63 2.65 13.98
N ALA A 251 -7.70 2.73 14.78
CA ALA A 251 -7.57 2.72 16.23
C ALA A 251 -6.92 1.39 16.64
N GLN A 252 -5.78 1.46 17.28
CA GLN A 252 -5.11 0.32 17.89
C GLN A 252 -5.78 -0.04 19.20
#